data_cff005fab06c065fe953c29e119838f7
#
_entry.id   cff005fab06c065fe953c29e119838f7
#
_cell.length_a   1.000
_cell.length_b   1.000
_cell.length_c   1.000
_cell.angle_alpha   90.00
_cell.angle_beta   90.00
_cell.angle_gamma   90.00
#
_symmetry.space_group_name_H-M   'P 1'
#
loop_
_entity.id
_entity.type
_entity.pdbx_description
1 polymer ?
#
loop_
_entity_poly.entity_id
_entity_poly.type
_entity_poly.pdbx_seq_one_letter_code
_entity_poly.pdbx_strand_id
1 'polypeptide(L)'
;PFEMCEIKYHVKLPIFIARQWIRHRTANVNEYSARYSILDKEFYIPDKQHLAAQSTNNRQGRGSLINGSQADEILNVLKEDAERNYKNYEKMLNETYDGDIIDEKKQGLARELARMNLTLNSYTQWYWKTDLLNLLNFLSLRADSHAQYEIRAYADVMTVSYTHLRAHETR
;
A
#
# COMPACT_ATOMS: atom_id res chain seq x y z
N PRO A 1 8.64 -13.38 -26.90
CA PRO A 1 8.35 -14.50 -25.97
C PRO A 1 7.96 -14.01 -24.58
N PHE A 2 8.66 -13.00 -24.01
CA PHE A 2 8.40 -12.53 -22.64
C PHE A 2 7.04 -11.85 -22.47
N GLU A 3 6.46 -11.29 -23.50
CA GLU A 3 5.12 -10.70 -23.49
C GLU A 3 3.98 -11.75 -23.54
N MET A 4 4.30 -12.99 -23.88
CA MET A 4 3.34 -14.09 -23.94
C MET A 4 3.18 -14.80 -22.59
N CYS A 5 4.10 -14.60 -21.65
CA CYS A 5 4.05 -15.15 -20.30
C CYS A 5 3.43 -14.10 -19.36
N GLU A 6 2.31 -14.40 -18.75
CA GLU A 6 1.60 -13.50 -17.83
C GLU A 6 1.64 -14.03 -16.41
N ILE A 7 1.76 -13.14 -15.45
CA ILE A 7 1.72 -13.42 -14.01
C ILE A 7 0.68 -12.53 -13.35
N LYS A 8 -0.10 -13.12 -12.45
CA LYS A 8 -1.09 -12.39 -11.65
C LYS A 8 -0.76 -12.53 -10.16
N TYR A 9 -0.61 -11.39 -9.49
CA TYR A 9 -0.42 -11.30 -8.06
C TYR A 9 -1.68 -10.77 -7.38
N HIS A 10 -2.01 -11.33 -6.22
CA HIS A 10 -2.92 -10.68 -5.27
C HIS A 10 -2.06 -9.95 -4.24
N VAL A 11 -2.21 -8.64 -4.14
CA VAL A 11 -1.35 -7.79 -3.33
C VAL A 11 -2.20 -6.95 -2.38
N LYS A 12 -1.87 -6.99 -1.09
CA LYS A 12 -2.36 -6.07 -0.06
C LYS A 12 -1.25 -5.06 0.21
N LEU A 13 -1.55 -3.77 0.04
CA LEU A 13 -0.54 -2.72 0.11
C LEU A 13 -1.14 -1.40 0.60
N PRO A 14 -0.33 -0.50 1.23
CA PRO A 14 -0.81 0.81 1.60
C PRO A 14 -1.15 1.67 0.36
N ILE A 15 -2.16 2.51 0.47
CA ILE A 15 -2.63 3.37 -0.64
C ILE A 15 -1.50 4.24 -1.21
N PHE A 16 -0.61 4.79 -0.37
CA PHE A 16 0.51 5.61 -0.87
C PHE A 16 1.50 4.81 -1.73
N ILE A 17 1.65 3.50 -1.48
CA ILE A 17 2.45 2.60 -2.32
C ILE A 17 1.67 2.21 -3.58
N ALA A 18 0.37 1.96 -3.46
CA ALA A 18 -0.49 1.70 -4.62
C ALA A 18 -0.41 2.85 -5.64
N ARG A 19 -0.42 4.09 -5.19
CA ARG A 19 -0.29 5.28 -6.06
C ARG A 19 1.06 5.36 -6.77
N GLN A 20 2.13 4.88 -6.18
CA GLN A 20 3.44 4.78 -6.82
C GLN A 20 3.48 3.61 -7.81
N TRP A 21 2.93 2.45 -7.42
CA TRP A 21 2.93 1.24 -8.24
C TRP A 21 2.09 1.37 -9.50
N ILE A 22 0.91 1.99 -9.42
CA ILE A 22 0.00 2.17 -10.57
C ILE A 22 0.63 2.98 -11.73
N ARG A 23 1.78 3.62 -11.51
CA ARG A 23 2.55 4.31 -12.57
C ARG A 23 3.20 3.33 -13.54
N HIS A 24 3.35 2.05 -13.18
CA HIS A 24 3.69 0.94 -14.07
C HIS A 24 2.44 0.51 -14.85
N ARG A 25 2.19 1.18 -15.98
CA ARG A 25 0.88 1.17 -16.67
C ARG A 25 0.64 -0.04 -17.56
N THR A 26 1.67 -0.77 -17.97
CA THR A 26 1.53 -1.99 -18.78
C THR A 26 1.18 -3.17 -17.88
N ALA A 27 -0.03 -3.14 -17.36
CA ALA A 27 -0.59 -4.14 -16.47
C ALA A 27 -2.11 -4.00 -16.40
N ASN A 28 -2.80 -5.06 -15.96
CA ASN A 28 -4.21 -5.03 -15.61
C ASN A 28 -4.34 -4.98 -14.09
N VAL A 29 -5.16 -4.06 -13.59
CA VAL A 29 -5.42 -3.89 -12.15
C VAL A 29 -6.90 -4.03 -11.88
N ASN A 30 -7.22 -4.84 -10.88
CA ASN A 30 -8.57 -4.92 -10.31
C ASN A 30 -8.46 -4.70 -8.81
N GLU A 31 -8.80 -3.48 -8.38
CA GLU A 31 -8.64 -3.04 -7.00
C GLU A 31 -9.95 -3.20 -6.22
N TYR A 32 -9.82 -3.60 -4.95
CA TYR A 32 -10.91 -3.61 -3.99
C TYR A 32 -11.52 -2.21 -3.84
N SER A 33 -12.82 -2.11 -4.02
CA SER A 33 -13.48 -0.82 -4.10
C SER A 33 -14.01 -0.33 -2.75
N ALA A 34 -13.41 0.72 -2.23
CA ALA A 34 -13.94 1.47 -1.07
C ALA A 34 -15.26 2.23 -1.36
N ARG A 35 -15.82 2.11 -2.57
CA ARG A 35 -17.16 2.61 -2.90
C ARG A 35 -18.25 1.61 -2.55
N TYR A 36 -17.92 0.31 -2.60
CA TYR A 36 -18.87 -0.78 -2.39
C TYR A 36 -18.69 -1.46 -1.04
N SER A 37 -17.51 -1.35 -0.45
CA SER A 37 -17.16 -2.02 0.81
C SER A 37 -16.48 -1.05 1.77
N ILE A 38 -16.60 -1.31 3.06
CA ILE A 38 -15.83 -0.62 4.09
C ILE A 38 -14.40 -1.17 4.04
N LEU A 39 -13.40 -0.29 4.02
CA LEU A 39 -12.00 -0.71 4.02
C LEU A 39 -11.62 -1.29 5.39
N ASP A 40 -10.73 -2.28 5.37
CA ASP A 40 -10.18 -2.89 6.58
C ASP A 40 -9.55 -1.83 7.50
N LYS A 41 -9.71 -2.02 8.81
CA LYS A 41 -9.09 -1.16 9.83
C LYS A 41 -7.62 -1.54 10.02
N GLU A 42 -6.86 -1.43 8.94
CA GLU A 42 -5.44 -1.74 8.93
C GLU A 42 -4.63 -0.59 8.34
N PHE A 43 -3.51 -0.27 9.00
CA PHE A 43 -2.66 0.85 8.65
C PHE A 43 -1.20 0.45 8.62
N TYR A 44 -0.47 0.93 7.64
CA TYR A 44 0.97 0.82 7.62
C TYR A 44 1.58 1.86 8.57
N ILE A 45 2.33 1.37 9.55
CA ILE A 45 3.18 2.18 10.42
C ILE A 45 4.61 1.71 10.19
N PRO A 46 5.53 2.57 9.77
CA PRO A 46 6.91 2.15 9.51
C PRO A 46 7.64 1.74 10.80
N ASP A 47 8.55 0.79 10.69
CA ASP A 47 9.49 0.52 11.78
C ASP A 47 10.46 1.68 11.98
N LYS A 48 10.96 1.87 13.22
CA LYS A 48 11.91 2.95 13.56
C LYS A 48 13.13 2.99 12.65
N GLN A 49 13.64 1.83 12.23
CA GLN A 49 14.77 1.69 11.32
C GLN A 49 14.51 2.24 9.90
N HIS A 50 13.26 2.53 9.57
CA HIS A 50 12.86 3.08 8.27
C HIS A 50 12.45 4.55 8.34
N LEU A 51 12.48 5.16 9.54
CA LEU A 51 12.24 6.59 9.71
C LEU A 51 13.52 7.35 9.37
N ALA A 52 13.47 8.14 8.32
CA ALA A 52 14.60 8.96 7.89
C ALA A 52 14.16 10.36 7.47
N ALA A 53 15.04 11.32 7.66
CA ALA A 53 14.86 12.66 7.17
C ALA A 53 14.87 12.70 5.63
N GLN A 54 14.42 13.80 5.05
CA GLN A 54 14.57 14.03 3.62
C GLN A 54 16.05 14.10 3.25
N SER A 55 16.46 13.41 2.18
CA SER A 55 17.81 13.51 1.65
C SER A 55 18.09 14.94 1.15
N THR A 56 19.28 15.46 1.44
CA THR A 56 19.74 16.75 0.95
C THR A 56 20.22 16.70 -0.50
N ASN A 57 20.65 15.53 -0.97
CA ASN A 57 21.23 15.33 -2.29
C ASN A 57 20.21 14.81 -3.32
N ASN A 58 19.19 14.14 -2.86
CA ASN A 58 18.15 13.57 -3.72
C ASN A 58 16.75 13.88 -3.14
N ARG A 59 15.98 14.70 -3.84
CA ARG A 59 14.64 15.11 -3.42
C ARG A 59 13.63 13.96 -3.26
N GLN A 60 13.92 12.79 -3.79
CA GLN A 60 13.10 11.60 -3.68
C GLN A 60 13.64 10.56 -2.68
N GLY A 61 14.87 10.77 -2.19
CA GLY A 61 15.58 9.83 -1.33
C GLY A 61 15.42 10.11 0.15
N ARG A 62 15.71 9.09 0.95
CA ARG A 62 15.84 9.18 2.41
C ARG A 62 17.28 9.58 2.77
N GLY A 63 17.41 10.41 3.79
CA GLY A 63 18.68 10.85 4.38
C GLY A 63 19.03 10.08 5.64
N SER A 64 19.50 10.80 6.67
CA SER A 64 19.86 10.25 7.97
C SER A 64 18.63 9.72 8.72
N LEU A 65 18.83 8.64 9.50
CA LEU A 65 17.77 8.08 10.36
C LEU A 65 17.36 9.09 11.44
N ILE A 66 16.06 9.13 11.70
CA ILE A 66 15.47 9.85 12.82
C ILE A 66 15.37 8.87 13.99
N ASN A 67 15.98 9.22 15.11
CA ASN A 67 16.08 8.35 16.28
C ASN A 67 15.52 9.01 17.55
N GLY A 68 15.47 8.24 18.64
CA GLY A 68 15.08 8.72 19.96
C GLY A 68 13.63 9.17 20.05
N SER A 69 13.35 10.16 20.89
CA SER A 69 12.02 10.67 21.18
C SER A 69 11.30 11.24 19.94
N GLN A 70 12.04 11.83 19.01
CA GLN A 70 11.46 12.35 17.76
C GLN A 70 10.87 11.22 16.89
N ALA A 71 11.54 10.07 16.82
CA ALA A 71 11.01 8.92 16.11
C ALA A 71 9.70 8.40 16.76
N ASP A 72 9.68 8.32 18.09
CA ASP A 72 8.50 7.90 18.84
C ASP A 72 7.32 8.86 18.65
N GLU A 73 7.58 10.16 18.69
CA GLU A 73 6.57 11.19 18.42
C GLU A 73 5.96 11.04 17.03
N ILE A 74 6.78 10.88 15.98
CA ILE A 74 6.32 10.70 14.59
C ILE A 74 5.45 9.42 14.46
N LEU A 75 5.89 8.31 15.05
CA LEU A 75 5.13 7.05 15.00
C LEU A 75 3.79 7.15 15.73
N ASN A 76 3.76 7.84 16.88
CA ASN A 76 2.53 8.09 17.63
C ASN A 76 1.55 8.94 16.81
N VAL A 77 2.02 10.03 16.20
CA VAL A 77 1.19 10.87 15.31
C VAL A 77 0.59 10.05 14.17
N LEU A 78 1.41 9.24 13.47
CA LEU A 78 0.92 8.41 12.37
C LEU A 78 -0.15 7.41 12.82
N LYS A 79 0.03 6.79 13.97
CA LYS A 79 -0.90 5.82 14.54
C LYS A 79 -2.20 6.48 14.99
N GLU A 80 -2.09 7.52 15.81
CA GLU A 80 -3.25 8.24 16.36
C GLU A 80 -4.11 8.87 15.26
N ASP A 81 -3.48 9.46 14.25
CA ASP A 81 -4.18 10.05 13.10
C ASP A 81 -4.89 8.99 12.27
N ALA A 82 -4.28 7.85 12.03
CA ALA A 82 -4.90 6.76 11.29
C ALA A 82 -6.13 6.22 12.05
N GLU A 83 -5.99 5.94 13.34
CA GLU A 83 -7.08 5.45 14.20
C GLU A 83 -8.22 6.47 14.32
N ARG A 84 -7.89 7.74 14.54
CA ARG A 84 -8.86 8.83 14.64
C ARG A 84 -9.64 9.02 13.34
N ASN A 85 -8.94 9.05 12.21
CA ASN A 85 -9.57 9.24 10.91
C ASN A 85 -10.44 8.04 10.54
N TYR A 86 -10.04 6.82 10.87
CA TYR A 86 -10.86 5.64 10.66
C TYR A 86 -12.13 5.66 11.52
N LYS A 87 -12.02 6.01 12.80
CA LYS A 87 -13.19 6.18 13.69
C LYS A 87 -14.16 7.25 13.16
N ASN A 88 -13.63 8.35 12.61
CA ASN A 88 -14.45 9.37 11.97
C ASN A 88 -15.09 8.87 10.67
N TYR A 89 -14.40 8.01 9.92
CA TYR A 89 -14.93 7.36 8.73
C TYR A 89 -16.14 6.47 9.06
N GLU A 90 -16.05 5.58 10.05
CA GLU A 90 -17.17 4.77 10.54
C GLU A 90 -18.32 5.68 11.00
N LYS A 91 -18.02 6.74 11.77
CA LYS A 91 -19.02 7.71 12.24
C LYS A 91 -19.74 8.45 11.11
N MET A 92 -19.03 8.79 10.02
CA MET A 92 -19.64 9.41 8.83
C MET A 92 -20.50 8.42 8.05
N LEU A 93 -20.08 7.16 7.97
CA LEU A 93 -20.88 6.08 7.38
C LEU A 93 -22.10 5.74 8.21
N ASN A 94 -22.10 6.07 9.50
CA ASN A 94 -23.06 5.59 10.49
C ASN A 94 -23.08 4.04 10.59
N GLU A 95 -21.98 3.39 10.25
CA GLU A 95 -21.84 1.93 10.17
C GLU A 95 -20.43 1.54 10.63
N THR A 96 -20.31 0.49 11.45
CA THR A 96 -19.03 -0.08 11.86
C THR A 96 -18.46 -0.98 10.77
N TYR A 97 -17.17 -1.37 10.91
CA TYR A 97 -16.56 -2.37 10.02
C TYR A 97 -17.35 -3.69 9.97
N ASP A 98 -17.93 -4.10 11.11
CA ASP A 98 -18.70 -5.35 11.23
C ASP A 98 -20.13 -5.23 10.66
N GLY A 99 -20.53 -4.04 10.21
CA GLY A 99 -21.83 -3.78 9.60
C GLY A 99 -22.92 -3.32 10.57
N ASP A 100 -22.58 -3.02 11.82
CA ASP A 100 -23.52 -2.53 12.82
C ASP A 100 -23.81 -1.04 12.62
N ILE A 101 -25.10 -0.67 12.67
CA ILE A 101 -25.53 0.73 12.60
C ILE A 101 -25.20 1.42 13.93
N ILE A 102 -24.51 2.58 13.87
CA ILE A 102 -24.07 3.32 15.05
C ILE A 102 -25.23 4.10 15.70
N ASP A 103 -26.09 4.73 14.89
CA ASP A 103 -27.22 5.55 15.36
C ASP A 103 -28.41 5.40 14.38
N GLU A 104 -29.45 4.71 14.79
CA GLU A 104 -30.64 4.45 13.97
C GLU A 104 -31.39 5.73 13.54
N LYS A 105 -31.16 6.84 14.21
CA LYS A 105 -31.80 8.13 13.88
C LYS A 105 -31.05 8.95 12.85
N LYS A 106 -29.87 8.51 12.44
CA LYS A 106 -29.01 9.22 11.48
C LYS A 106 -28.84 8.46 10.18
N GLN A 107 -28.72 9.22 9.11
CA GLN A 107 -28.31 8.68 7.82
C GLN A 107 -26.79 8.73 7.70
N GLY A 108 -26.20 7.67 7.13
CA GLY A 108 -24.78 7.61 6.82
C GLY A 108 -24.44 8.38 5.53
N LEU A 109 -23.23 8.93 5.49
CA LEU A 109 -22.67 9.52 4.27
C LEU A 109 -22.34 8.40 3.27
N ALA A 110 -22.51 8.67 1.98
CA ALA A 110 -22.14 7.72 0.93
C ALA A 110 -20.66 7.29 1.05
N ARG A 111 -20.37 5.99 0.90
CA ARG A 111 -19.02 5.42 1.01
C ARG A 111 -18.01 6.10 0.10
N GLU A 112 -18.42 6.49 -1.12
CA GLU A 112 -17.55 7.19 -2.07
C GLU A 112 -17.07 8.56 -1.57
N LEU A 113 -17.78 9.19 -0.64
CA LEU A 113 -17.38 10.44 -0.01
C LEU A 113 -16.69 10.21 1.33
N ALA A 114 -17.23 9.35 2.19
CA ALA A 114 -16.68 9.10 3.52
C ALA A 114 -15.21 8.64 3.47
N ARG A 115 -14.83 7.83 2.45
CA ARG A 115 -13.44 7.36 2.25
C ARG A 115 -12.40 8.48 2.07
N MET A 116 -12.80 9.72 1.78
CA MET A 116 -11.89 10.87 1.68
C MET A 116 -11.16 11.15 3.00
N ASN A 117 -11.74 10.72 4.12
CA ASN A 117 -11.16 10.93 5.45
C ASN A 117 -10.11 9.87 5.84
N LEU A 118 -9.94 8.82 5.04
CA LEU A 118 -8.94 7.78 5.31
C LEU A 118 -7.54 8.29 4.99
N THR A 119 -6.59 7.90 5.84
CA THR A 119 -5.19 8.26 5.66
C THR A 119 -4.55 7.42 4.55
N LEU A 120 -3.52 7.96 3.90
CA LEU A 120 -2.84 7.28 2.79
C LEU A 120 -2.09 6.00 3.20
N ASN A 121 -1.85 5.80 4.50
CA ASN A 121 -1.26 4.58 5.03
C ASN A 121 -2.28 3.46 5.28
N SER A 122 -3.59 3.70 5.05
CA SER A 122 -4.60 2.64 5.01
C SER A 122 -4.27 1.63 3.93
N TYR A 123 -4.53 0.33 4.22
CA TYR A 123 -4.30 -0.72 3.23
C TYR A 123 -5.44 -0.80 2.21
N THR A 124 -5.07 -1.08 0.97
CA THR A 124 -5.95 -1.54 -0.10
C THR A 124 -5.47 -2.90 -0.60
N GLN A 125 -6.23 -3.55 -1.47
CA GLN A 125 -5.82 -4.80 -2.10
C GLN A 125 -6.24 -4.77 -3.56
N TRP A 126 -5.44 -5.43 -4.39
CA TRP A 126 -5.73 -5.60 -5.81
C TRP A 126 -5.21 -6.91 -6.38
N TYR A 127 -5.79 -7.31 -7.47
CA TYR A 127 -5.14 -8.20 -8.42
C TYR A 127 -4.36 -7.34 -9.41
N TRP A 128 -3.07 -7.61 -9.52
CA TRP A 128 -2.18 -6.99 -10.48
C TRP A 128 -1.65 -8.07 -11.43
N LYS A 129 -2.00 -7.96 -12.74
CA LYS A 129 -1.58 -8.89 -13.78
C LYS A 129 -0.71 -8.16 -14.77
N THR A 130 0.46 -8.71 -15.08
CA THR A 130 1.41 -8.18 -16.04
C THR A 130 2.09 -9.30 -16.80
N ASP A 131 2.66 -9.01 -17.98
CA ASP A 131 3.54 -9.92 -18.66
C ASP A 131 4.94 -9.92 -18.05
N LEU A 132 5.74 -10.93 -18.42
CA LEU A 132 7.08 -11.14 -17.85
C LEU A 132 8.03 -9.98 -18.19
N LEU A 133 7.96 -9.39 -19.40
CA LEU A 133 8.82 -8.26 -19.76
C LEU A 133 8.57 -7.07 -18.83
N ASN A 134 7.30 -6.74 -18.63
CA ASN A 134 6.92 -5.62 -17.77
C ASN A 134 7.13 -5.91 -16.27
N LEU A 135 7.02 -7.18 -15.84
CA LEU A 135 7.45 -7.59 -14.50
C LEU A 135 8.94 -7.34 -14.30
N LEU A 136 9.78 -7.78 -15.24
CA LEU A 136 11.24 -7.56 -15.16
C LEU A 136 11.59 -6.07 -15.13
N ASN A 137 10.90 -5.25 -15.92
CA ASN A 137 11.04 -3.78 -15.87
C ASN A 137 10.62 -3.20 -14.51
N PHE A 138 9.53 -3.69 -13.92
CA PHE A 138 9.12 -3.31 -12.58
C PHE A 138 10.19 -3.69 -11.54
N LEU A 139 10.67 -4.93 -11.57
CA LEU A 139 11.68 -5.43 -10.64
C LEU A 139 13.00 -4.67 -10.76
N SER A 140 13.46 -4.37 -11.98
CA SER A 140 14.70 -3.60 -12.19
C SER A 140 14.66 -2.21 -11.56
N LEU A 141 13.48 -1.60 -11.48
CA LEU A 141 13.29 -0.27 -10.89
C LEU A 141 12.96 -0.31 -9.40
N ARG A 142 12.28 -1.35 -8.92
CA ARG A 142 11.72 -1.38 -7.57
C ARG A 142 12.45 -2.33 -6.61
N ALA A 143 13.21 -3.29 -7.11
CA ALA A 143 14.16 -4.08 -6.32
C ALA A 143 15.54 -3.40 -6.18
N ASP A 144 15.75 -2.27 -6.86
CA ASP A 144 16.97 -1.46 -6.72
C ASP A 144 17.10 -0.92 -5.28
N SER A 145 18.35 -0.87 -4.78
CA SER A 145 18.66 -0.40 -3.43
C SER A 145 18.25 1.06 -3.16
N HIS A 146 18.16 1.89 -4.22
CA HIS A 146 17.71 3.28 -4.13
C HIS A 146 16.18 3.43 -4.19
N ALA A 147 15.45 2.34 -4.48
CA ALA A 147 13.99 2.39 -4.45
C ALA A 147 13.48 2.60 -3.02
N GLN A 148 12.31 3.21 -2.91
CA GLN A 148 11.65 3.38 -1.61
C GLN A 148 11.45 2.01 -0.94
N TYR A 149 11.80 1.89 0.35
CA TYR A 149 11.80 0.62 1.07
C TYR A 149 10.46 -0.13 0.94
N GLU A 150 9.35 0.56 1.12
CA GLU A 150 8.03 -0.07 1.16
C GLU A 150 7.64 -0.73 -0.17
N ILE A 151 7.95 -0.14 -1.32
CA ILE A 151 7.70 -0.79 -2.62
C ILE A 151 8.75 -1.85 -2.92
N ARG A 152 10.00 -1.64 -2.46
CA ARG A 152 11.08 -2.60 -2.63
C ARG A 152 10.78 -3.92 -1.91
N ALA A 153 10.19 -3.87 -0.71
CA ALA A 153 9.80 -5.08 0.02
C ALA A 153 8.87 -6.00 -0.81
N TYR A 154 7.94 -5.43 -1.56
CA TYR A 154 7.10 -6.21 -2.50
C TYR A 154 7.90 -6.74 -3.69
N ALA A 155 8.76 -5.91 -4.28
CA ALA A 155 9.58 -6.31 -5.40
C ALA A 155 10.55 -7.45 -5.04
N ASP A 156 11.12 -7.42 -3.84
CA ASP A 156 12.01 -8.48 -3.32
C ASP A 156 11.27 -9.82 -3.20
N VAL A 157 10.05 -9.81 -2.65
CA VAL A 157 9.21 -11.02 -2.55
C VAL A 157 8.83 -11.55 -3.94
N MET A 158 8.51 -10.67 -4.89
CA MET A 158 8.21 -11.07 -6.26
C MET A 158 9.42 -11.67 -6.97
N THR A 159 10.62 -11.13 -6.73
CA THR A 159 11.87 -11.67 -7.27
C THR A 159 12.11 -13.10 -6.78
N VAL A 160 11.89 -13.37 -5.50
CA VAL A 160 12.00 -14.72 -4.93
C VAL A 160 10.97 -15.65 -5.56
N SER A 161 9.70 -15.23 -5.64
CA SER A 161 8.63 -16.03 -6.26
C SER A 161 8.94 -16.39 -7.70
N TYR A 162 9.45 -15.45 -8.49
CA TYR A 162 9.83 -15.67 -9.88
C TYR A 162 11.00 -16.67 -10.03
N THR A 163 12.03 -16.57 -9.18
CA THR A 163 13.16 -17.50 -9.22
C THR A 163 12.76 -18.92 -8.87
N HIS A 164 11.82 -19.11 -7.94
CA HIS A 164 11.28 -20.42 -7.62
C HIS A 164 10.47 -21.04 -8.75
N LEU A 165 9.63 -20.27 -9.46
CA LEU A 165 8.89 -20.75 -10.64
C LEU A 165 9.86 -21.25 -11.73
N ARG A 166 10.91 -20.49 -12.03
CA ARG A 166 11.93 -20.86 -13.03
C ARG A 166 12.67 -22.14 -12.67
N ALA A 167 12.96 -22.38 -11.39
CA ALA A 167 13.66 -23.59 -10.95
C ALA A 167 12.84 -24.89 -11.14
N HIS A 168 11.51 -24.80 -11.19
CA HIS A 168 10.62 -25.94 -11.42
C HIS A 168 10.42 -26.28 -12.91
N GLU A 169 10.62 -25.33 -13.83
CA GLU A 169 10.46 -25.53 -15.26
C GLU A 169 11.71 -26.16 -15.93
N THR A 170 12.83 -26.27 -15.22
CA THR A 170 14.12 -26.80 -15.73
C THR A 170 14.42 -28.23 -15.29
N ARG A 171 13.41 -28.99 -14.84
CA ARG A 171 13.53 -30.42 -14.53
C ARG A 171 12.79 -31.30 -15.53
#